data_c65384fbcc8f571f9a02b996d468c459
#
_entry.id   c65384fbcc8f571f9a02b996d468c459
#
_cell.length_a   1.000
_cell.length_b   1.000
_cell.length_c   1.000
_cell.angle_alpha   90.00
_cell.angle_beta   90.00
_cell.angle_gamma   90.00
#
_symmetry.space_group_name_H-M   'P 1'
#
loop_
_entity.id
_entity.type
_entity.pdbx_description
1 polymer ?
#
loop_
_entity_poly.entity_id
_entity_poly.type
_entity_poly.pdbx_seq_one_letter_code
_entity_poly.pdbx_strand_id
1 'polypeptide(L)'
;AWKINKIAIENFKFFLEPFVLTPEGKNVLIYGENGSGKSSIYWAAYTLFQSSLKDYTDAEKYFNKSHPDSLCNLFDTLDRRSGIEIEFIDNNGIKKSYTDGSWMINTNLGDDFMKFSTFASDFMNYKFLSAIFDFKNSKPVDLFKIFEEEIFPFVSLNGQCYDLTGN
;
A
#
# COMPACT_ATOMS: atom_id res chain seq x y z
N ALA A 1 18.09 -8.59 7.65
CA ALA A 1 17.04 -8.09 6.76
C ALA A 1 15.68 -8.28 7.43
N TRP A 2 14.78 -7.32 7.24
CA TRP A 2 13.39 -7.38 7.70
C TRP A 2 12.50 -7.97 6.62
N LYS A 3 11.50 -8.74 7.02
CA LYS A 3 10.53 -9.38 6.13
C LYS A 3 9.13 -9.30 6.74
N ILE A 4 8.10 -9.37 5.93
CA ILE A 4 6.71 -9.40 6.42
C ILE A 4 6.45 -10.74 7.09
N ASN A 5 6.03 -10.71 8.35
CA ASN A 5 5.65 -11.88 9.13
C ASN A 5 4.14 -12.12 9.12
N LYS A 6 3.36 -11.04 9.26
CA LYS A 6 1.89 -11.10 9.30
C LYS A 6 1.29 -9.87 8.64
N ILE A 7 0.17 -10.03 7.97
CA ILE A 7 -0.72 -8.97 7.51
C ILE A 7 -2.09 -9.27 8.09
N ALA A 8 -2.67 -8.35 8.86
CA ALA A 8 -4.04 -8.43 9.34
C ALA A 8 -4.85 -7.26 8.76
N ILE A 9 -6.05 -7.56 8.32
CA ILE A 9 -6.94 -6.61 7.63
C ILE A 9 -8.33 -6.80 8.22
N GLU A 10 -9.02 -5.72 8.58
CA GLU A 10 -10.36 -5.74 9.11
C GLU A 10 -11.20 -4.61 8.51
N ASN A 11 -12.42 -4.90 8.11
CA ASN A 11 -13.38 -3.97 7.54
C ASN A 11 -12.78 -3.05 6.45
N PHE A 12 -12.02 -3.65 5.53
CA PHE A 12 -11.28 -2.94 4.50
C PHE A 12 -11.50 -3.60 3.13
N LYS A 13 -11.98 -2.84 2.15
CA LYS A 13 -12.30 -3.29 0.78
C LYS A 13 -13.14 -4.57 0.79
N PHE A 14 -12.59 -5.69 0.32
CA PHE A 14 -13.28 -6.98 0.26
C PHE A 14 -13.52 -7.59 1.66
N PHE A 15 -12.62 -7.36 2.59
CA PHE A 15 -12.63 -8.02 3.90
C PHE A 15 -13.53 -7.26 4.88
N LEU A 16 -14.71 -7.81 5.17
CA LEU A 16 -15.60 -7.30 6.23
C LEU A 16 -15.16 -7.81 7.59
N GLU A 17 -14.96 -9.12 7.71
CA GLU A 17 -14.47 -9.77 8.91
C GLU A 17 -12.93 -9.78 8.95
N PRO A 18 -12.30 -9.95 10.11
CA PRO A 18 -10.86 -10.02 10.23
C PRO A 18 -10.26 -11.10 9.33
N PHE A 19 -9.30 -10.70 8.52
CA PHE A 19 -8.50 -11.57 7.66
C PHE A 19 -7.04 -11.49 8.07
N VAL A 20 -6.39 -12.64 8.19
CA VAL A 20 -4.97 -12.71 8.56
C VAL A 20 -4.22 -13.57 7.55
N LEU A 21 -3.14 -13.00 7.00
CA LEU A 21 -2.16 -13.69 6.18
C LEU A 21 -0.83 -13.73 6.94
N THR A 22 -0.21 -14.91 7.04
CA THR A 22 1.04 -15.12 7.78
C THR A 22 2.17 -15.63 6.87
N PRO A 23 2.86 -14.73 6.16
CA PRO A 23 4.01 -15.09 5.32
C PRO A 23 5.17 -15.70 6.07
N GLU A 24 5.35 -15.41 7.35
CA GLU A 24 6.46 -15.85 8.19
C GLU A 24 7.83 -15.53 7.57
N GLY A 25 7.95 -14.38 6.93
CA GLY A 25 9.16 -13.96 6.23
C GLY A 25 9.45 -14.69 4.93
N LYS A 26 8.52 -15.48 4.42
CA LYS A 26 8.64 -16.22 3.15
C LYS A 26 8.01 -15.44 2.00
N ASN A 27 8.38 -15.82 0.77
CA ASN A 27 7.68 -15.33 -0.42
C ASN A 27 6.29 -15.96 -0.50
N VAL A 28 5.30 -15.17 -0.90
CA VAL A 28 3.90 -15.60 -1.02
C VAL A 28 3.41 -15.36 -2.44
N LEU A 29 2.81 -16.37 -3.03
CA LEU A 29 2.05 -16.27 -4.27
C LEU A 29 0.56 -16.39 -3.94
N ILE A 30 -0.21 -15.34 -4.26
CA ILE A 30 -1.64 -15.30 -4.03
C ILE A 30 -2.36 -15.45 -5.36
N TYR A 31 -3.15 -16.50 -5.50
CA TYR A 31 -4.00 -16.73 -6.67
C TYR A 31 -5.45 -16.98 -6.26
N GLY A 32 -6.38 -16.82 -7.19
CA GLY A 32 -7.80 -17.03 -6.94
C GLY A 32 -8.64 -16.35 -8.02
N GLU A 33 -9.95 -16.56 -7.98
CA GLU A 33 -10.92 -15.98 -8.89
C GLU A 33 -10.98 -14.45 -8.79
N ASN A 34 -11.54 -13.80 -9.82
CA ASN A 34 -11.79 -12.36 -9.75
C ASN A 34 -12.80 -12.07 -8.64
N GLY A 35 -12.55 -11.03 -7.87
CA GLY A 35 -13.38 -10.68 -6.71
C GLY A 35 -13.03 -11.39 -5.40
N SER A 36 -12.01 -12.27 -5.35
CA SER A 36 -11.61 -13.00 -4.14
C SER A 36 -10.77 -12.21 -3.13
N GLY A 37 -10.66 -10.89 -3.27
CA GLY A 37 -9.94 -10.06 -2.29
C GLY A 37 -8.44 -9.88 -2.52
N LYS A 38 -7.85 -10.45 -3.58
CA LYS A 38 -6.40 -10.32 -3.87
C LYS A 38 -5.94 -8.86 -3.93
N SER A 39 -6.66 -8.04 -4.68
CA SER A 39 -6.36 -6.60 -4.77
C SER A 39 -6.54 -5.87 -3.45
N SER A 40 -7.37 -6.36 -2.55
CA SER A 40 -7.56 -5.76 -1.23
C SER A 40 -6.33 -5.95 -0.34
N ILE A 41 -5.64 -7.09 -0.45
CA ILE A 41 -4.36 -7.33 0.24
C ILE A 41 -3.28 -6.36 -0.29
N TYR A 42 -3.20 -6.19 -1.61
CA TYR A 42 -2.30 -5.20 -2.23
C TYR A 42 -2.59 -3.79 -1.71
N TRP A 43 -3.86 -3.36 -1.73
CA TRP A 43 -4.25 -2.03 -1.28
C TRP A 43 -4.00 -1.83 0.22
N ALA A 44 -4.21 -2.86 1.05
CA ALA A 44 -3.90 -2.79 2.47
C ALA A 44 -2.40 -2.57 2.71
N ALA A 45 -1.55 -3.37 2.07
CA ALA A 45 -0.10 -3.20 2.16
C ALA A 45 0.32 -1.80 1.66
N TYR A 46 -0.13 -1.40 0.47
CA TYR A 46 0.17 -0.09 -0.11
C TYR A 46 -0.25 1.06 0.82
N THR A 47 -1.48 1.05 1.35
CA THR A 47 -1.99 2.10 2.24
C THR A 47 -1.13 2.23 3.49
N LEU A 48 -0.81 1.11 4.15
CA LEU A 48 0.01 1.14 5.36
C LEU A 48 1.44 1.61 5.07
N PHE A 49 2.08 1.13 4.01
CA PHE A 49 3.42 1.58 3.64
C PHE A 49 3.46 3.08 3.33
N GLN A 50 2.44 3.61 2.67
CA GLN A 50 2.34 5.05 2.38
C GLN A 50 2.01 5.91 3.61
N SER A 51 1.53 5.34 4.71
CA SER A 51 1.11 6.09 5.90
C SER A 51 2.24 6.91 6.53
N SER A 52 3.50 6.47 6.37
CA SER A 52 4.68 7.20 6.87
C SER A 52 5.00 8.49 6.10
N LEU A 53 4.45 8.65 4.90
CA LEU A 53 4.70 9.77 3.98
C LEU A 53 3.51 10.72 3.86
N LYS A 54 2.32 10.30 4.27
CA LYS A 54 1.06 11.06 4.14
C LYS A 54 0.76 11.80 5.43
N ASP A 55 0.20 13.00 5.30
CA ASP A 55 -0.35 13.71 6.45
C ASP A 55 -1.67 13.09 6.94
N TYR A 56 -2.20 13.61 8.05
CA TYR A 56 -3.41 13.10 8.68
C TYR A 56 -4.61 13.10 7.72
N THR A 57 -4.82 14.18 6.99
CA THR A 57 -5.98 14.35 6.11
C THR A 57 -5.93 13.39 4.92
N ASP A 58 -4.75 13.15 4.40
CA ASP A 58 -4.52 12.22 3.30
C ASP A 58 -4.62 10.76 3.72
N ALA A 59 -4.34 10.43 4.96
CA ALA A 59 -4.47 9.09 5.49
C ALA A 59 -5.91 8.81 5.96
N GLU A 60 -6.57 9.76 6.64
CA GLU A 60 -7.92 9.63 7.20
C GLU A 60 -8.97 9.26 6.14
N LYS A 61 -8.89 9.84 4.95
CA LYS A 61 -9.86 9.58 3.88
C LYS A 61 -10.05 8.11 3.55
N TYR A 62 -9.01 7.29 3.70
CA TYR A 62 -9.09 5.85 3.41
C TYR A 62 -9.91 5.07 4.44
N PHE A 63 -10.00 5.57 5.67
CA PHE A 63 -10.69 4.93 6.77
C PHE A 63 -11.97 5.67 7.20
N ASN A 64 -12.35 6.71 6.46
CA ASN A 64 -13.59 7.47 6.66
C ASN A 64 -14.65 7.01 5.66
N LYS A 65 -15.66 6.29 6.13
CA LYS A 65 -16.75 5.74 5.29
C LYS A 65 -17.48 6.77 4.45
N SER A 66 -17.57 8.00 4.93
CA SER A 66 -18.27 9.08 4.23
C SER A 66 -17.42 9.72 3.11
N HIS A 67 -16.14 9.38 3.03
CA HIS A 67 -15.26 9.96 2.03
C HIS A 67 -15.34 9.19 0.69
N PRO A 68 -15.33 9.87 -0.48
CA PRO A 68 -15.36 9.21 -1.79
C PRO A 68 -14.21 8.23 -2.03
N ASP A 69 -13.02 8.52 -1.47
CA ASP A 69 -11.82 7.68 -1.58
C ASP A 69 -11.74 6.61 -0.47
N SER A 70 -12.82 6.40 0.29
CA SER A 70 -12.84 5.41 1.37
C SER A 70 -12.49 4.02 0.88
N LEU A 71 -11.66 3.33 1.63
CA LEU A 71 -11.30 1.92 1.43
C LEU A 71 -11.98 1.01 2.45
N CYS A 72 -12.87 1.52 3.30
CA CYS A 72 -13.71 0.71 4.17
C CYS A 72 -14.58 -0.25 3.36
N ASN A 73 -14.97 -1.36 3.98
CA ASN A 73 -15.88 -2.30 3.33
C ASN A 73 -17.25 -1.66 3.12
N LEU A 74 -17.76 -1.72 1.88
CA LEU A 74 -19.03 -1.09 1.48
C LEU A 74 -20.26 -1.79 2.08
N PHE A 75 -20.13 -3.04 2.51
CA PHE A 75 -21.23 -3.83 3.09
C PHE A 75 -21.27 -3.77 4.62
N ASP A 76 -20.37 -3.00 5.24
CA ASP A 76 -20.40 -2.82 6.68
C ASP A 76 -21.57 -1.91 7.08
N THR A 77 -22.58 -2.49 7.72
CA THR A 77 -23.76 -1.79 8.24
C THR A 77 -23.67 -1.47 9.74
N LEU A 78 -22.65 -1.97 10.43
CA LEU A 78 -22.52 -1.89 11.89
C LEU A 78 -21.50 -0.84 12.33
N ASP A 79 -20.98 -0.05 11.42
CA ASP A 79 -19.95 0.96 11.68
C ASP A 79 -18.73 0.41 12.43
N ARG A 80 -18.26 -0.74 11.97
CA ARG A 80 -17.09 -1.43 12.53
C ARG A 80 -15.83 -0.61 12.30
N ARG A 81 -14.85 -0.83 13.14
CA ARG A 81 -13.52 -0.28 12.93
C ARG A 81 -12.90 -0.87 11.66
N SER A 82 -12.26 0.00 10.88
CA SER A 82 -11.50 -0.41 9.70
C SER A 82 -10.02 -0.27 9.98
N GLY A 83 -9.22 -1.26 9.67
CA GLY A 83 -7.79 -1.17 9.95
C GLY A 83 -6.93 -2.23 9.27
N ILE A 84 -5.64 -1.92 9.29
CA ILE A 84 -4.58 -2.73 8.72
C ILE A 84 -3.46 -2.81 9.74
N GLU A 85 -2.90 -4.00 9.93
CA GLU A 85 -1.69 -4.23 10.71
C GLU A 85 -0.70 -5.04 9.88
N ILE A 86 0.56 -4.62 9.85
CA ILE A 86 1.66 -5.42 9.29
C ILE A 86 2.72 -5.61 10.36
N GLU A 87 3.02 -6.87 10.65
CA GLU A 87 4.13 -7.27 11.51
C GLU A 87 5.31 -7.67 10.65
N PHE A 88 6.47 -7.09 10.94
CA PHE A 88 7.75 -7.45 10.35
C PHE A 88 8.55 -8.30 11.31
N ILE A 89 9.40 -9.17 10.77
CA ILE A 89 10.35 -9.99 11.52
C ILE A 89 11.75 -9.85 10.92
N ASP A 90 12.76 -9.77 11.76
CA ASP A 90 14.17 -9.78 11.35
C ASP A 90 14.76 -11.19 11.39
N ASN A 91 16.03 -11.33 10.98
CA ASN A 91 16.75 -12.61 11.00
C ASN A 91 17.03 -13.14 12.42
N ASN A 92 16.87 -12.31 13.46
CA ASN A 92 17.05 -12.68 14.86
C ASN A 92 15.73 -13.01 15.56
N GLY A 93 14.61 -12.94 14.84
CA GLY A 93 13.27 -13.17 15.39
C GLY A 93 12.68 -11.94 16.08
N ILE A 94 13.31 -10.78 16.00
CA ILE A 94 12.77 -9.53 16.54
C ILE A 94 11.61 -9.09 15.67
N LYS A 95 10.49 -8.69 16.29
CA LYS A 95 9.27 -8.29 15.60
C LYS A 95 8.98 -6.81 15.79
N LYS A 96 8.40 -6.18 14.78
CA LYS A 96 7.86 -4.82 14.79
C LYS A 96 6.50 -4.82 14.13
N SER A 97 5.49 -4.25 14.79
CA SER A 97 4.15 -4.11 14.22
C SER A 97 3.83 -2.64 13.95
N TYR A 98 3.20 -2.41 12.82
CA TYR A 98 2.70 -1.11 12.38
C TYR A 98 1.22 -1.24 12.04
N THR A 99 0.45 -0.25 12.48
CA THR A 99 -1.00 -0.24 12.31
C THR A 99 -1.45 1.10 11.75
N ASP A 100 -2.46 1.08 10.90
CA ASP A 100 -3.22 2.25 10.48
C ASP A 100 -4.70 1.89 10.39
N GLY A 101 -5.59 2.82 10.72
CA GLY A 101 -7.01 2.51 10.75
C GLY A 101 -7.87 3.63 11.30
N SER A 102 -9.18 3.46 11.30
CA SER A 102 -10.15 4.46 11.73
C SER A 102 -9.98 4.95 13.18
N TRP A 103 -9.23 4.23 14.00
CA TRP A 103 -8.95 4.58 15.41
C TRP A 103 -7.50 4.98 15.70
N MET A 104 -6.60 4.78 14.73
CA MET A 104 -5.16 5.04 14.86
C MET A 104 -4.61 5.61 13.55
N ILE A 105 -5.24 6.68 13.07
CA ILE A 105 -4.87 7.27 11.79
C ILE A 105 -3.50 7.93 11.91
N ASN A 106 -2.64 7.59 10.94
CA ASN A 106 -1.36 8.25 10.70
C ASN A 106 -0.35 8.19 11.86
N THR A 107 -0.42 7.14 12.69
CA THR A 107 0.55 6.96 13.79
C THR A 107 1.98 6.68 13.30
N ASN A 108 2.13 6.34 12.01
CA ASN A 108 3.42 5.99 11.40
C ASN A 108 4.10 7.18 10.71
N LEU A 109 3.48 8.37 10.72
CA LEU A 109 4.03 9.55 10.08
C LEU A 109 5.42 9.87 10.64
N GLY A 110 6.39 9.93 9.74
CA GLY A 110 7.76 10.24 10.10
C GLY A 110 8.57 9.07 10.65
N ASP A 111 8.00 7.87 10.82
CA ASP A 111 8.75 6.70 11.24
C ASP A 111 9.76 6.28 10.17
N ASP A 112 11.05 6.26 10.55
CA ASP A 112 12.14 6.00 9.61
C ASP A 112 12.11 4.57 9.06
N PHE A 113 11.72 3.58 9.88
CA PHE A 113 11.62 2.20 9.42
C PHE A 113 10.54 2.06 8.33
N MET A 114 9.38 2.67 8.54
CA MET A 114 8.30 2.64 7.56
C MET A 114 8.66 3.42 6.30
N LYS A 115 9.32 4.59 6.42
CA LYS A 115 9.85 5.33 5.26
C LYS A 115 10.80 4.49 4.42
N PHE A 116 11.82 3.89 5.06
CA PHE A 116 12.76 3.02 4.35
C PHE A 116 12.08 1.79 3.76
N SER A 117 11.11 1.21 4.46
CA SER A 117 10.33 0.08 3.95
C SER A 117 9.51 0.46 2.73
N THR A 118 8.93 1.67 2.71
CA THR A 118 8.18 2.20 1.57
C THR A 118 9.09 2.37 0.35
N PHE A 119 10.26 2.99 0.52
CA PHE A 119 11.22 3.16 -0.57
C PHE A 119 11.83 1.84 -1.06
N ALA A 120 11.93 0.82 -0.20
CA ALA A 120 12.43 -0.50 -0.56
C ALA A 120 11.36 -1.43 -1.16
N SER A 121 10.11 -0.95 -1.28
CA SER A 121 8.98 -1.76 -1.73
C SER A 121 8.50 -1.31 -3.11
N ASP A 122 8.51 -2.22 -4.07
CA ASP A 122 7.97 -1.99 -5.41
C ASP A 122 6.49 -2.41 -5.45
N PHE A 123 5.59 -1.43 -5.43
CA PHE A 123 4.16 -1.64 -5.60
C PHE A 123 3.78 -1.56 -7.09
N MET A 124 3.91 -2.67 -7.79
CA MET A 124 3.55 -2.75 -9.22
C MET A 124 2.05 -2.98 -9.38
N ASN A 125 1.34 -1.98 -9.87
CA ASN A 125 -0.07 -2.13 -10.25
C ASN A 125 -0.23 -2.55 -11.72
N TYR A 126 -1.45 -2.95 -12.11
CA TYR A 126 -1.71 -3.40 -13.47
C TYR A 126 -1.41 -2.34 -14.54
N LYS A 127 -1.64 -1.05 -14.26
CA LYS A 127 -1.34 0.04 -15.21
C LYS A 127 0.17 0.14 -15.46
N PHE A 128 0.96 0.10 -14.38
CA PHE A 128 2.41 0.12 -14.47
C PHE A 128 2.94 -1.11 -15.23
N LEU A 129 2.43 -2.30 -14.89
CA LEU A 129 2.79 -3.52 -15.61
C LEU A 129 2.40 -3.46 -17.09
N SER A 130 1.22 -2.93 -17.44
CA SER A 130 0.82 -2.80 -18.84
C SER A 130 1.64 -1.76 -19.60
N ALA A 131 2.09 -0.70 -18.92
CA ALA A 131 2.98 0.30 -19.52
C ALA A 131 4.37 -0.28 -19.82
N ILE A 132 4.91 -1.13 -18.93
CA ILE A 132 6.20 -1.81 -19.13
C ILE A 132 6.07 -2.96 -20.14
N PHE A 133 4.97 -3.73 -20.08
CA PHE A 133 4.76 -4.96 -20.83
C PHE A 133 3.72 -4.80 -21.94
N ASP A 134 3.67 -3.68 -22.64
CA ASP A 134 2.83 -3.55 -23.84
C ASP A 134 3.41 -4.33 -25.02
N PHE A 135 3.67 -5.62 -24.78
CA PHE A 135 4.19 -6.56 -25.76
C PHE A 135 3.19 -6.88 -26.88
N LYS A 136 1.90 -6.59 -26.68
CA LYS A 136 0.86 -6.93 -27.66
C LYS A 136 0.96 -6.14 -28.96
N ASN A 137 1.58 -4.97 -28.93
CA ASN A 137 1.59 -4.06 -30.08
C ASN A 137 2.97 -3.80 -30.66
N SER A 138 4.00 -4.53 -30.25
CA SER A 138 5.39 -4.36 -30.71
C SER A 138 5.88 -2.90 -30.73
N LYS A 139 5.30 -2.06 -29.86
CA LYS A 139 5.72 -0.66 -29.72
C LYS A 139 6.94 -0.61 -28.80
N PRO A 140 7.94 0.19 -29.12
CA PRO A 140 9.04 0.43 -28.19
C PRO A 140 8.48 1.00 -26.89
N VAL A 141 8.93 0.44 -25.77
CA VAL A 141 8.59 0.97 -24.43
C VAL A 141 9.30 2.30 -24.29
N ASP A 142 8.54 3.37 -24.11
CA ASP A 142 9.10 4.68 -23.76
C ASP A 142 9.46 4.69 -22.28
N LEU A 143 10.69 4.26 -21.98
CA LEU A 143 11.22 4.24 -20.62
C LEU A 143 11.25 5.64 -20.00
N PHE A 144 11.48 6.69 -20.80
CA PHE A 144 11.53 8.05 -20.31
C PHE A 144 10.14 8.49 -19.79
N LYS A 145 9.09 8.17 -20.52
CA LYS A 145 7.72 8.45 -20.13
C LYS A 145 7.32 7.71 -18.83
N ILE A 146 7.78 6.46 -18.67
CA ILE A 146 7.56 5.71 -17.43
C ILE A 146 8.29 6.38 -16.26
N PHE A 147 9.52 6.82 -16.47
CA PHE A 147 10.26 7.57 -15.45
C PHE A 147 9.56 8.87 -15.09
N GLU A 148 9.09 9.61 -16.07
CA GLU A 148 8.45 10.91 -15.91
C GLU A 148 7.10 10.79 -15.18
N GLU A 149 6.24 9.86 -15.57
CA GLU A 149 4.88 9.73 -15.06
C GLU A 149 4.78 8.91 -13.75
N GLU A 150 5.66 7.90 -13.58
CA GLU A 150 5.50 6.91 -12.51
C GLU A 150 6.61 6.94 -11.45
N ILE A 151 7.75 7.54 -11.74
CA ILE A 151 8.90 7.53 -10.83
C ILE A 151 9.25 8.94 -10.34
N PHE A 152 9.41 9.92 -11.23
CA PHE A 152 9.81 11.26 -10.85
C PHE A 152 8.84 11.99 -9.89
N PRO A 153 7.51 11.79 -9.94
CA PRO A 153 6.62 12.39 -8.94
C PRO A 153 6.93 11.96 -7.50
N PHE A 154 7.65 10.84 -7.33
CA PHE A 154 8.03 10.31 -6.01
C PHE A 154 9.49 10.58 -5.64
N VAL A 155 10.28 11.17 -6.54
CA VAL A 155 11.69 11.51 -6.28
C VAL A 155 11.77 12.93 -5.76
N SER A 156 12.05 13.08 -4.47
CA SER A 156 12.34 14.37 -3.85
C SER A 156 13.85 14.64 -3.91
N LEU A 157 14.26 15.62 -4.69
CA LEU A 157 15.60 16.17 -4.66
C LEU A 157 15.58 17.46 -3.85
N ASN A 158 16.37 17.54 -2.77
CA ASN A 158 16.45 18.70 -1.88
C ASN A 158 15.11 19.12 -1.21
N GLY A 159 14.20 18.17 -0.96
CA GLY A 159 12.92 18.45 -0.31
C GLY A 159 11.86 19.05 -1.23
N GLN A 160 12.09 19.12 -2.53
CA GLN A 160 11.11 19.49 -3.55
C GLN A 160 10.79 18.30 -4.44
N CYS A 161 9.50 17.97 -4.57
CA CYS A 161 9.04 17.06 -5.61
C CYS A 161 9.07 17.83 -6.94
N TYR A 162 9.73 17.27 -7.94
CA TYR A 162 9.72 17.86 -9.27
C TYR A 162 8.52 17.33 -10.04
N ASP A 163 7.53 18.18 -10.23
CA ASP A 163 6.52 17.98 -11.26
C ASP A 163 7.10 18.54 -12.59
N LEU A 164 7.38 17.65 -13.53
CA LEU A 164 7.87 18.01 -14.84
C LEU A 164 6.77 18.60 -15.77
N THR A 165 5.54 18.71 -15.29
CA THR A 165 4.44 19.31 -16.05
C THR A 165 4.46 20.85 -16.02
N GLY A 166 5.46 21.47 -15.38
CA GLY A 166 5.80 22.90 -15.59
C GLY A 166 4.97 23.88 -14.80
N ASN A 167 4.54 23.52 -13.59
CA ASN A 167 4.01 24.50 -12.62
C ASN A 167 4.86 24.53 -11.36
#